data_85a3e6afb84a9976be34230b44a5ae63
#
_entry.id   85a3e6afb84a9976be34230b44a5ae63
#
_cell.length_a   1.000
_cell.length_b   1.000
_cell.length_c   1.000
_cell.angle_alpha   90.00
_cell.angle_beta   90.00
_cell.angle_gamma   90.00
#
_symmetry.space_group_name_H-M   'P 1'
#
loop_
_entity.id
_entity.type
_entity.pdbx_description
1 polymer ?
#
loop_
_entity_poly.entity_id
_entity_poly.type
_entity_poly.pdbx_seq_one_letter_code
_entity_poly.pdbx_strand_id
1 'polypeptide(L)'
;ADCELLLDRRLIPGETDASAEAEIRALLVDAQKNHGIRAEIIGYHATTGGATDTPVSAAVVQAALSACAAAGVAKPGPFGFQGACDLVHFIEAGAQGVVIGAGDIRVAHRPDEFVPTDEFVTSAAITATPSKYHSAERYAFRPLWR
;
A
#
# COMPACT_ATOMS: atom_id res chain seq x y z
N ALA A 1 31.30 1.51 23.65
CA ALA A 1 30.68 0.59 22.68
C ALA A 1 29.69 1.38 21.87
N ASP A 2 29.75 1.29 20.55
CA ASP A 2 28.86 1.96 19.63
C ASP A 2 27.80 0.95 19.12
N CYS A 3 26.64 1.44 18.80
CA CYS A 3 25.52 0.65 18.27
C CYS A 3 24.89 1.41 17.11
N GLU A 4 24.61 0.70 16.03
CA GLU A 4 23.89 1.22 14.89
C GLU A 4 22.50 0.58 14.82
N LEU A 5 21.47 1.40 14.58
CA LEU A 5 20.08 0.97 14.47
C LEU A 5 19.53 1.40 13.12
N LEU A 6 19.00 0.46 12.36
CA LEU A 6 18.24 0.72 11.16
C LEU A 6 16.73 0.74 11.49
N LEU A 7 16.06 1.82 11.14
CA LEU A 7 14.62 1.99 11.33
C LEU A 7 13.91 2.00 9.97
N ASP A 8 12.85 1.19 9.83
CA ASP A 8 11.88 1.29 8.74
C ASP A 8 10.59 1.92 9.31
N ARG A 9 10.35 3.18 8.95
CA ARG A 9 9.19 3.94 9.41
C ARG A 9 8.20 4.09 8.26
N ARG A 10 7.04 3.42 8.37
CA ARG A 10 5.94 3.54 7.40
C ARG A 10 5.21 4.85 7.61
N LEU A 11 4.85 5.50 6.50
CA LEU A 11 4.03 6.72 6.51
C LEU A 11 2.55 6.37 6.43
N ILE A 12 1.72 7.18 7.07
CA ILE A 12 0.27 7.13 6.94
C ILE A 12 -0.23 8.33 6.13
N PRO A 13 -1.46 8.30 5.57
CA PRO A 13 -2.00 9.44 4.85
C PRO A 13 -1.91 10.74 5.66
N GLY A 14 -1.38 11.79 5.04
CA GLY A 14 -1.13 13.10 5.67
C GLY A 14 0.27 13.28 6.25
N GLU A 15 1.07 12.23 6.36
CA GLU A 15 2.49 12.33 6.72
C GLU A 15 3.38 12.51 5.50
N THR A 16 4.53 13.11 5.72
CA THR A 16 5.60 13.29 4.73
C THR A 16 6.92 12.78 5.30
N ASP A 17 7.90 12.52 4.45
CA ASP A 17 9.27 12.17 4.87
C ASP A 17 9.81 13.20 5.86
N ALA A 18 9.62 14.49 5.57
CA ALA A 18 10.08 15.56 6.43
C ALA A 18 9.41 15.55 7.81
N SER A 19 8.10 15.25 7.89
CA SER A 19 7.41 15.16 9.18
C SER A 19 7.86 13.95 9.98
N ALA A 20 8.07 12.81 9.34
CA ALA A 20 8.56 11.60 9.98
C ALA A 20 10.02 11.76 10.47
N GLU A 21 10.88 12.39 9.68
CA GLU A 21 12.25 12.71 10.09
C GLU A 21 12.27 13.67 11.29
N ALA A 22 11.43 14.69 11.28
CA ALA A 22 11.32 15.64 12.40
C ALA A 22 10.88 14.94 13.69
N GLU A 23 9.96 13.98 13.62
CA GLU A 23 9.54 13.15 14.75
C GLU A 23 10.72 12.34 15.32
N ILE A 24 11.47 11.65 14.46
CA ILE A 24 12.65 10.88 14.90
C ILE A 24 13.69 11.79 15.57
N ARG A 25 13.99 12.95 14.98
CA ARG A 25 14.92 13.93 15.56
C ARG A 25 14.46 14.42 16.93
N ALA A 26 13.17 14.67 17.12
CA ALA A 26 12.62 15.05 18.40
C ALA A 26 12.78 13.96 19.46
N LEU A 27 12.56 12.69 19.09
CA LEU A 27 12.79 11.54 19.97
C LEU A 27 14.24 11.42 20.39
N LEU A 28 15.21 11.64 19.48
CA LEU A 28 16.65 11.62 19.81
C LEU A 28 17.04 12.73 20.80
N VAL A 29 16.48 13.94 20.61
CA VAL A 29 16.68 15.05 21.55
C VAL A 29 16.15 14.70 22.94
N ASP A 30 14.95 14.12 22.99
CA ASP A 30 14.33 13.69 24.25
C ASP A 30 15.15 12.59 24.94
N ALA A 31 15.61 11.59 24.18
CA ALA A 31 16.46 10.50 24.68
C ALA A 31 17.77 11.04 25.28
N GLN A 32 18.40 12.02 24.64
CA GLN A 32 19.60 12.68 25.17
C GLN A 32 19.30 13.41 26.49
N LYS A 33 18.21 14.19 26.52
CA LYS A 33 17.84 15.01 27.67
C LYS A 33 17.48 14.17 28.91
N ASN A 34 16.68 13.14 28.72
CA ASN A 34 16.08 12.37 29.81
C ASN A 34 16.86 11.11 30.20
N HIS A 35 17.68 10.59 29.29
CA HIS A 35 18.40 9.33 29.50
C HIS A 35 19.92 9.42 29.27
N GLY A 36 20.43 10.60 28.86
CA GLY A 36 21.86 10.78 28.56
C GLY A 36 22.36 10.00 27.33
N ILE A 37 21.45 9.48 26.51
CA ILE A 37 21.77 8.73 25.30
C ILE A 37 22.20 9.72 24.22
N ARG A 38 23.42 9.55 23.70
CA ARG A 38 23.89 10.30 22.53
C ARG A 38 23.68 9.46 21.29
N ALA A 39 22.83 9.94 20.39
CA ALA A 39 22.57 9.31 19.11
C ALA A 39 22.42 10.37 18.03
N GLU A 40 22.76 9.99 16.80
CA GLU A 40 22.63 10.83 15.62
C GLU A 40 22.10 10.03 14.44
N ILE A 41 21.47 10.70 13.49
CA ILE A 41 21.09 10.08 12.23
C ILE A 41 22.30 10.12 11.32
N ILE A 42 22.89 8.97 11.03
CA ILE A 42 24.08 8.81 10.18
C ILE A 42 23.73 8.65 8.70
N GLY A 43 22.50 8.30 8.38
CA GLY A 43 21.99 8.16 7.03
C GLY A 43 20.47 8.20 6.98
N TYR A 44 19.95 8.65 5.86
CA TYR A 44 18.51 8.67 5.56
C TYR A 44 18.30 8.19 4.14
N HIS A 45 17.43 7.20 3.98
CA HIS A 45 17.00 6.73 2.67
C HIS A 45 15.60 7.26 2.42
N ALA A 46 15.44 8.03 1.35
CA ALA A 46 14.11 8.46 0.92
C ALA A 46 13.20 7.27 0.69
N THR A 47 11.92 7.43 0.96
CA THR A 47 10.92 6.39 0.68
C THR A 47 10.78 6.19 -0.83
N THR A 48 10.31 5.01 -1.23
CA THR A 48 9.95 4.74 -2.62
C THR A 48 8.58 5.32 -3.01
N GLY A 49 7.99 6.11 -2.13
CA GLY A 49 6.70 6.79 -2.28
C GLY A 49 6.01 6.95 -0.94
N GLY A 50 5.12 7.93 -0.84
CA GLY A 50 4.34 8.22 0.36
C GLY A 50 3.15 7.28 0.57
N ALA A 51 2.40 7.53 1.63
CA ALA A 51 1.11 6.88 1.83
C ALA A 51 0.08 7.40 0.83
N THR A 52 -0.85 6.55 0.43
CA THR A 52 -1.94 6.91 -0.47
C THR A 52 -3.29 6.76 0.21
N ASP A 53 -4.22 7.63 -0.15
CA ASP A 53 -5.62 7.54 0.27
C ASP A 53 -6.52 7.73 -0.95
N THR A 54 -7.31 6.69 -1.26
CA THR A 54 -8.33 6.77 -2.30
C THR A 54 -9.69 6.88 -1.62
N PRO A 55 -10.44 7.97 -1.83
CA PRO A 55 -11.74 8.16 -1.19
C PRO A 55 -12.68 6.98 -1.46
N VAL A 56 -13.42 6.55 -0.45
CA VAL A 56 -14.39 5.45 -0.58
C VAL A 56 -15.41 5.73 -1.68
N SER A 57 -15.76 7.00 -1.91
CA SER A 57 -16.67 7.43 -2.97
C SER A 57 -16.09 7.37 -4.38
N ALA A 58 -14.78 7.13 -4.53
CA ALA A 58 -14.14 7.03 -5.83
C ALA A 58 -14.73 5.90 -6.67
N ALA A 59 -14.86 6.14 -7.97
CA ALA A 59 -15.50 5.18 -8.90
C ALA A 59 -14.80 3.82 -8.89
N VAL A 60 -13.47 3.78 -8.80
CA VAL A 60 -12.70 2.55 -8.75
C VAL A 60 -12.98 1.75 -7.47
N VAL A 61 -13.16 2.42 -6.33
CA VAL A 61 -13.50 1.76 -5.05
C VAL A 61 -14.90 1.16 -5.14
N GLN A 62 -15.87 1.92 -5.64
CA GLN A 62 -17.25 1.44 -5.82
C GLN A 62 -17.36 0.29 -6.82
N ALA A 63 -16.56 0.33 -7.89
CA ALA A 63 -16.48 -0.77 -8.84
C ALA A 63 -15.90 -2.04 -8.20
N ALA A 64 -14.81 -1.91 -7.43
CA ALA A 64 -14.18 -3.02 -6.73
C ALA A 64 -15.14 -3.65 -5.70
N LEU A 65 -15.82 -2.84 -4.89
CA LEU A 65 -16.81 -3.32 -3.91
C LEU A 65 -17.96 -4.07 -4.59
N SER A 66 -18.46 -3.53 -5.73
CA SER A 66 -19.53 -4.17 -6.51
C SER A 66 -19.07 -5.51 -7.11
N ALA A 67 -17.84 -5.59 -7.62
CA ALA A 67 -17.27 -6.81 -8.15
C ALA A 67 -17.04 -7.86 -7.05
N CYS A 68 -16.56 -7.47 -5.88
CA CYS A 68 -16.42 -8.34 -4.72
C CYS A 68 -17.79 -8.91 -4.29
N ALA A 69 -18.82 -8.09 -4.21
CA ALA A 69 -20.18 -8.53 -3.87
C ALA A 69 -20.73 -9.50 -4.91
N ALA A 70 -20.53 -9.23 -6.20
CA ALA A 70 -20.97 -10.11 -7.29
C ALA A 70 -20.23 -11.47 -7.27
N ALA A 71 -18.98 -11.49 -6.83
CA ALA A 71 -18.19 -12.71 -6.66
C ALA A 71 -18.48 -13.46 -5.35
N GLY A 72 -19.44 -13.00 -4.55
CA GLY A 72 -19.87 -13.67 -3.32
C GLY A 72 -18.99 -13.42 -2.10
N VAL A 73 -18.14 -12.39 -2.12
CA VAL A 73 -17.37 -11.99 -0.93
C VAL A 73 -18.33 -11.53 0.17
N ALA A 74 -18.32 -12.22 1.31
CA ALA A 74 -19.34 -12.05 2.34
C ALA A 74 -19.40 -10.65 2.98
N LYS A 75 -18.27 -9.98 3.09
CA LYS A 75 -18.16 -8.63 3.68
C LYS A 75 -17.15 -7.79 2.91
N PRO A 76 -17.47 -7.39 1.66
CA PRO A 76 -16.59 -6.52 0.93
C PRO A 76 -16.54 -5.16 1.64
N GLY A 77 -15.34 -4.66 1.88
CA GLY A 77 -15.18 -3.36 2.52
C GLY A 77 -13.81 -2.77 2.20
N PRO A 78 -13.69 -1.45 2.19
CA PRO A 78 -12.38 -0.80 2.11
C PRO A 78 -11.66 -0.95 3.44
N PHE A 79 -10.43 -1.40 3.38
CA PHE A 79 -9.53 -1.53 4.53
C PHE A 79 -8.23 -0.80 4.24
N GLY A 80 -7.56 -0.33 5.29
CA GLY A 80 -6.20 0.18 5.17
C GLY A 80 -5.23 -0.97 4.82
N PHE A 81 -4.44 -0.80 3.78
CA PHE A 81 -3.38 -1.74 3.41
C PHE A 81 -2.06 -1.28 4.02
N GLN A 82 -1.48 -2.11 4.89
CA GLN A 82 -0.25 -1.77 5.63
C GLN A 82 1.04 -2.08 4.84
N GLY A 83 0.93 -2.63 3.65
CA GLY A 83 2.05 -2.93 2.77
C GLY A 83 2.46 -1.74 1.91
N ALA A 84 3.68 -1.77 1.37
CA ALA A 84 4.08 -0.90 0.29
C ALA A 84 3.77 -1.57 -1.06
N CYS A 85 3.32 -0.78 -2.03
CA CYS A 85 3.09 -1.24 -3.40
C CYS A 85 3.16 -0.07 -4.37
N ASP A 86 3.19 -0.36 -5.66
CA ASP A 86 3.35 0.62 -6.73
C ASP A 86 2.11 1.54 -6.92
N LEU A 87 1.04 1.34 -6.15
CA LEU A 87 -0.17 2.18 -6.23
C LEU A 87 0.17 3.66 -6.05
N VAL A 88 1.15 4.00 -5.23
CA VAL A 88 1.58 5.38 -5.00
C VAL A 88 1.96 6.08 -6.30
N HIS A 89 2.69 5.41 -7.18
CA HIS A 89 3.13 5.99 -8.45
C HIS A 89 1.98 6.27 -9.42
N PHE A 90 0.94 5.41 -9.39
CA PHE A 90 -0.28 5.66 -10.17
C PHE A 90 -1.07 6.84 -9.62
N ILE A 91 -1.17 6.96 -8.30
CA ILE A 91 -1.85 8.09 -7.65
C ILE A 91 -1.11 9.40 -7.94
N GLU A 92 0.22 9.42 -7.84
CA GLU A 92 1.06 10.57 -8.19
C GLU A 92 0.91 10.98 -9.67
N ALA A 93 0.68 10.02 -10.55
CA ALA A 93 0.37 10.27 -11.95
C ALA A 93 -1.08 10.71 -12.21
N GLY A 94 -1.89 10.92 -11.16
CA GLY A 94 -3.28 11.38 -11.24
C GLY A 94 -4.32 10.29 -11.44
N ALA A 95 -3.93 9.01 -11.36
CA ALA A 95 -4.88 7.91 -11.39
C ALA A 95 -5.55 7.70 -10.01
N GLN A 96 -6.70 7.05 -10.01
CA GLN A 96 -7.30 6.50 -8.79
C GLN A 96 -7.13 4.99 -8.80
N GLY A 97 -6.84 4.40 -7.64
CA GLY A 97 -6.62 2.98 -7.57
C GLY A 97 -6.90 2.38 -6.20
N VAL A 98 -7.01 1.06 -6.18
CA VAL A 98 -7.16 0.24 -4.98
C VAL A 98 -6.25 -0.97 -5.08
N VAL A 99 -5.82 -1.48 -3.94
CA VAL A 99 -5.14 -2.78 -3.86
C VAL A 99 -6.21 -3.85 -3.65
N ILE A 100 -6.20 -4.87 -4.49
CA ILE A 100 -7.11 -6.00 -4.38
C ILE A 100 -6.37 -7.28 -4.76
N GLY A 101 -6.64 -8.36 -4.05
CA GLY A 101 -5.98 -9.65 -4.28
C GLY A 101 -6.52 -10.73 -3.35
N ALA A 102 -6.11 -11.96 -3.60
CA ALA A 102 -6.37 -13.11 -2.76
C ALA A 102 -5.33 -13.22 -1.65
N GLY A 103 -5.65 -13.97 -0.61
CA GLY A 103 -4.76 -14.28 0.50
C GLY A 103 -4.83 -13.28 1.65
N ASP A 104 -4.07 -13.59 2.68
CA ASP A 104 -3.99 -12.80 3.91
C ASP A 104 -2.61 -12.13 4.02
N ILE A 105 -2.57 -10.81 4.07
CA ILE A 105 -1.32 -10.04 4.19
C ILE A 105 -0.48 -10.45 5.42
N ARG A 106 -1.10 -11.03 6.44
CA ARG A 106 -0.41 -11.48 7.65
C ARG A 106 0.51 -12.69 7.44
N VAL A 107 0.31 -13.43 6.35
CA VAL A 107 1.20 -14.55 5.99
C VAL A 107 2.23 -14.18 4.93
N ALA A 108 2.17 -12.97 4.38
CA ALA A 108 3.12 -12.48 3.41
C ALA A 108 4.56 -12.48 3.97
N HIS A 109 5.52 -12.84 3.11
CA HIS A 109 6.95 -12.93 3.44
C HIS A 109 7.31 -13.98 4.49
N ARG A 110 6.41 -14.91 4.81
CA ARG A 110 6.73 -16.05 5.68
C ARG A 110 7.26 -17.23 4.85
N PRO A 111 8.06 -18.12 5.45
CA PRO A 111 8.57 -19.31 4.76
C PRO A 111 7.45 -20.23 4.25
N ASP A 112 6.28 -20.20 4.89
CA ASP A 112 5.09 -20.98 4.61
C ASP A 112 3.95 -20.11 4.04
N GLU A 113 4.29 -19.02 3.34
CA GLU A 113 3.31 -18.16 2.66
C GLU A 113 2.46 -18.97 1.68
N PHE A 114 1.17 -18.77 1.74
CA PHE A 114 0.22 -19.46 0.87
C PHE A 114 -0.96 -18.56 0.50
N VAL A 115 -1.64 -18.94 -0.56
CA VAL A 115 -2.95 -18.40 -0.94
C VAL A 115 -3.92 -19.56 -1.16
N PRO A 116 -5.14 -19.53 -0.56
CA PRO A 116 -6.17 -20.52 -0.85
C PRO A 116 -6.57 -20.49 -2.33
N THR A 117 -6.70 -21.65 -2.96
CA THR A 117 -6.97 -21.72 -4.40
C THR A 117 -8.32 -21.12 -4.77
N ASP A 118 -9.33 -21.28 -3.93
CA ASP A 118 -10.66 -20.69 -4.11
C ASP A 118 -10.66 -19.17 -4.03
N GLU A 119 -9.87 -18.60 -3.11
CA GLU A 119 -9.67 -17.15 -3.04
C GLU A 119 -8.93 -16.62 -4.29
N PHE A 120 -7.94 -17.36 -4.78
CA PHE A 120 -7.23 -17.00 -6.00
C PHE A 120 -8.19 -16.95 -7.20
N VAL A 121 -9.04 -17.99 -7.38
CA VAL A 121 -10.05 -18.03 -8.43
C VAL A 121 -11.07 -16.90 -8.29
N THR A 122 -11.51 -16.64 -7.07
CA THR A 122 -12.45 -15.54 -6.76
C THR A 122 -11.82 -14.18 -7.11
N SER A 123 -10.56 -13.97 -6.75
CA SER A 123 -9.84 -12.73 -7.08
C SER A 123 -9.70 -12.52 -8.59
N ALA A 124 -9.43 -13.58 -9.34
CA ALA A 124 -9.40 -13.53 -10.81
C ALA A 124 -10.78 -13.15 -11.39
N ALA A 125 -11.87 -13.69 -10.85
CA ALA A 125 -13.23 -13.34 -11.27
C ALA A 125 -13.55 -11.86 -10.97
N ILE A 126 -13.14 -11.35 -9.81
CA ILE A 126 -13.33 -9.94 -9.42
C ILE A 126 -12.61 -9.02 -10.41
N THR A 127 -11.33 -9.29 -10.70
CA THR A 127 -10.54 -8.45 -11.61
C THR A 127 -10.99 -8.53 -13.07
N ALA A 128 -11.55 -9.67 -13.49
CA ALA A 128 -12.12 -9.86 -14.82
C ALA A 128 -13.52 -9.26 -15.00
N THR A 129 -14.19 -8.85 -13.92
CA THR A 129 -15.55 -8.30 -13.98
C THR A 129 -15.52 -6.95 -14.69
N PRO A 130 -16.23 -6.78 -15.84
CA PRO A 130 -16.28 -5.51 -16.53
C PRO A 130 -16.88 -4.44 -15.63
N SER A 131 -16.12 -3.40 -15.33
CA SER A 131 -16.64 -2.24 -14.62
C SER A 131 -17.50 -1.42 -15.56
N LYS A 132 -18.71 -1.04 -15.14
CA LYS A 132 -19.54 -0.04 -15.84
C LYS A 132 -18.85 1.33 -15.97
N TYR A 133 -17.72 1.51 -15.29
CA TYR A 133 -16.86 2.70 -15.35
C TYR A 133 -15.72 2.55 -16.35
N HIS A 134 -15.61 1.41 -17.04
CA HIS A 134 -14.75 1.32 -18.21
C HIS A 134 -15.42 2.14 -19.33
N SER A 135 -15.02 3.40 -19.44
CA SER A 135 -15.19 4.13 -20.68
C SER A 135 -14.50 3.30 -21.76
N ALA A 136 -15.17 3.09 -22.88
CA ALA A 136 -14.72 2.22 -23.99
C ALA A 136 -13.53 2.81 -24.77
N GLU A 137 -12.63 3.50 -24.16
CA GLU A 137 -11.31 3.79 -24.68
C GLU A 137 -10.46 2.54 -24.53
N ARG A 138 -10.52 1.73 -25.58
CA ARG A 138 -9.68 0.55 -25.77
C ARG A 138 -8.23 0.98 -25.72
N TYR A 139 -7.59 0.77 -24.58
CA TYR A 139 -6.15 0.60 -24.59
C TYR A 139 -5.88 -0.72 -25.31
N ALA A 140 -5.65 -0.65 -26.61
CA ALA A 140 -5.15 -1.75 -27.39
C ALA A 140 -3.74 -2.03 -26.89
N PHE A 141 -3.62 -3.00 -26.00
CA PHE A 141 -2.33 -3.55 -25.62
C PHE A 141 -1.75 -4.18 -26.87
N ARG A 142 -0.80 -3.54 -27.52
CA ARG A 142 0.02 -4.17 -28.55
C ARG A 142 1.11 -4.95 -27.82
N PRO A 143 1.13 -6.28 -27.90
CA PRO A 143 2.25 -7.04 -27.39
C PRO A 143 3.52 -6.64 -28.15
N LEU A 144 4.55 -6.22 -27.41
CA LEU A 144 5.86 -5.81 -27.95
C LEU A 144 6.81 -6.98 -28.24
N TRP A 145 6.28 -8.21 -28.34
CA TRP A 145 7.09 -9.35 -28.76
C TRP A 145 6.84 -9.71 -30.22
N ARG A 146 7.86 -9.49 -30.97
CA ARG A 146 8.21 -10.30 -32.13
C ARG A 146 9.52 -10.98 -31.83
#